data_5932b54540871ccce178604954e8c7b5
#
_entry.id   5932b54540871ccce178604954e8c7b5
#
_cell.length_a   1.000
_cell.length_b   1.000
_cell.length_c   1.000
_cell.angle_alpha   90.00
_cell.angle_beta   90.00
_cell.angle_gamma   90.00
#
_symmetry.space_group_name_H-M   'P 1'
#
loop_
_entity.id
_entity.type
_entity.pdbx_description
1 polymer ?
#
loop_
_entity_poly.entity_id
_entity_poly.type
_entity_poly.pdbx_seq_one_letter_code
_entity_poly.pdbx_strand_id
1 'polypeptide(L)'
;MKKLLTLLAAGFVALALSACSGAPTLTFAQQVAVACGAANGEIAILKGDGVFTGGAEKTLTDTVQPAVDKACSAGASVAKPDLQSLVNATLPLVKSLVDSSSLSPDKMKAADAAIDTGVLAFNIAISLAPTVVATAPAAASTPLAGAPLQ
;
A
#
# COMPACT_ATOMS: atom_id res chain seq x y z
N MET A 1 26.54 -0.33 14.35
CA MET A 1 25.16 -0.64 13.94
C MET A 1 24.11 0.30 14.53
N LYS A 2 24.20 0.75 15.78
CA LYS A 2 23.23 1.70 16.40
C LYS A 2 23.11 3.05 15.66
N LYS A 3 24.19 3.56 15.06
CA LYS A 3 24.20 4.88 14.36
C LYS A 3 23.51 4.85 12.98
N LEU A 4 23.37 3.69 12.34
CA LEU A 4 22.71 3.57 11.04
C LEU A 4 21.18 3.56 11.17
N LEU A 5 20.65 2.98 12.25
CA LEU A 5 19.22 2.94 12.54
C LEU A 5 18.63 4.33 12.83
N THR A 6 19.40 5.21 13.49
CA THR A 6 18.97 6.59 13.75
C THR A 6 18.91 7.46 12.50
N LEU A 7 19.72 7.17 11.49
CA LEU A 7 19.70 7.90 10.21
C LEU A 7 18.49 7.52 9.33
N LEU A 8 18.04 6.28 9.38
CA LEU A 8 16.85 5.82 8.64
C LEU A 8 15.55 6.39 9.23
N ALA A 9 15.42 6.44 10.56
CA ALA A 9 14.27 7.05 11.21
C ALA A 9 14.16 8.57 10.95
N ALA A 10 15.28 9.28 10.86
CA ALA A 10 15.30 10.70 10.56
C ALA A 10 14.88 11.02 9.11
N GLY A 11 15.11 10.12 8.16
CA GLY A 11 14.73 10.30 6.76
C GLY A 11 13.21 10.28 6.53
N PHE A 12 12.47 9.45 7.28
CA PHE A 12 11.02 9.35 7.15
C PHE A 12 10.29 10.58 7.71
N VAL A 13 10.77 11.14 8.82
CA VAL A 13 10.19 12.34 9.43
C VAL A 13 10.37 13.57 8.54
N ALA A 14 11.47 13.66 7.80
CA ALA A 14 11.74 14.79 6.90
C ALA A 14 10.77 14.83 5.69
N LEU A 15 10.31 13.68 5.19
CA LEU A 15 9.34 13.60 4.10
C LEU A 15 7.93 14.02 4.55
N ALA A 16 7.55 13.77 5.81
CA ALA A 16 6.25 14.15 6.34
C ALA A 16 6.14 15.67 6.62
N LEU A 17 7.24 16.34 6.93
CA LEU A 17 7.26 17.77 7.27
C LEU A 17 7.28 18.69 6.05
N SER A 18 7.68 18.22 4.89
CA SER A 18 7.65 19.00 3.65
C SER A 18 6.24 19.19 3.08
N ALA A 19 5.25 18.48 3.58
CA ALA A 19 3.85 18.61 3.15
C ALA A 19 3.16 19.90 3.62
N CYS A 20 3.75 20.66 4.56
CA CYS A 20 3.09 21.83 5.16
C CYS A 20 3.39 23.18 4.52
N SER A 21 4.28 23.28 3.53
CA SER A 21 4.61 24.58 2.93
C SER A 21 4.83 24.47 1.41
N GLY A 22 3.73 24.47 0.66
CA GLY A 22 3.80 24.66 -0.81
C GLY A 22 4.51 23.56 -1.60
N ALA A 23 4.68 22.36 -1.00
CA ALA A 23 5.20 21.21 -1.72
C ALA A 23 4.25 20.81 -2.85
N PRO A 24 4.74 20.47 -4.05
CA PRO A 24 3.89 20.00 -5.12
C PRO A 24 3.10 18.79 -4.64
N THR A 25 1.78 18.81 -4.86
CA THR A 25 0.90 17.69 -4.54
C THR A 25 1.36 16.47 -5.31
N LEU A 26 1.69 15.39 -4.61
CA LEU A 26 2.07 14.13 -5.25
C LEU A 26 0.91 13.62 -6.10
N THR A 27 1.21 13.19 -7.30
CA THR A 27 0.25 12.47 -8.14
C THR A 27 -0.07 11.11 -7.53
N PHE A 28 -1.19 10.51 -7.92
CA PHE A 28 -1.56 9.16 -7.52
C PHE A 28 -0.40 8.15 -7.70
N ALA A 29 0.24 8.17 -8.89
CA ALA A 29 1.37 7.30 -9.20
C ALA A 29 2.55 7.47 -8.24
N GLN A 30 2.89 8.73 -7.93
CA GLN A 30 3.98 9.05 -7.01
C GLN A 30 3.63 8.61 -5.58
N GLN A 31 2.39 8.82 -5.15
CA GLN A 31 1.93 8.41 -3.83
C GLN A 31 1.95 6.86 -3.69
N VAL A 32 1.51 6.13 -4.71
CA VAL A 32 1.61 4.66 -4.73
C VAL A 32 3.07 4.22 -4.66
N ALA A 33 3.97 4.84 -5.43
CA ALA A 33 5.39 4.49 -5.40
C ALA A 33 6.01 4.71 -4.01
N VAL A 34 5.68 5.82 -3.34
CA VAL A 34 6.15 6.11 -1.98
C VAL A 34 5.60 5.08 -0.99
N ALA A 35 4.29 4.79 -1.02
CA ALA A 35 3.67 3.83 -0.15
C ALA A 35 4.24 2.41 -0.34
N CYS A 36 4.48 2.00 -1.57
CA CYS A 36 5.10 0.72 -1.91
C CYS A 36 6.57 0.63 -1.47
N GLY A 37 7.34 1.71 -1.63
CA GLY A 37 8.70 1.78 -1.12
C GLY A 37 8.75 1.61 0.40
N ALA A 38 7.84 2.26 1.11
CA ALA A 38 7.70 2.13 2.56
C ALA A 38 7.32 0.69 2.97
N ALA A 39 6.30 0.09 2.33
CA ALA A 39 5.86 -1.26 2.64
C ALA A 39 6.96 -2.32 2.41
N ASN A 40 7.66 -2.25 1.29
CA ASN A 40 8.76 -3.17 1.00
C ASN A 40 9.94 -2.98 1.98
N GLY A 41 10.25 -1.72 2.32
CA GLY A 41 11.28 -1.40 3.31
C GLY A 41 10.95 -1.96 4.68
N GLU A 42 9.70 -1.82 5.12
CA GLU A 42 9.22 -2.35 6.41
C GLU A 42 9.27 -3.88 6.44
N ILE A 43 8.80 -4.56 5.40
CA ILE A 43 8.90 -6.02 5.29
C ILE A 43 10.36 -6.47 5.39
N ALA A 44 11.29 -5.77 4.74
CA ALA A 44 12.71 -6.11 4.80
C ALA A 44 13.29 -5.94 6.21
N ILE A 45 12.90 -4.89 6.94
CA ILE A 45 13.29 -4.65 8.33
C ILE A 45 12.74 -5.75 9.24
N LEU A 46 11.45 -6.05 9.14
CA LEU A 46 10.78 -7.07 9.95
C LEU A 46 11.35 -8.47 9.70
N LYS A 47 11.74 -8.78 8.45
CA LYS A 47 12.49 -10.01 8.12
C LYS A 47 13.85 -10.04 8.81
N GLY A 48 14.59 -8.93 8.75
CA GLY A 48 15.89 -8.79 9.41
C GLY A 48 15.82 -8.90 10.94
N ASP A 49 14.73 -8.47 11.53
CA ASP A 49 14.45 -8.56 12.97
C ASP A 49 13.88 -9.92 13.40
N GLY A 50 13.62 -10.84 12.47
CA GLY A 50 13.18 -12.20 12.76
C GLY A 50 11.68 -12.34 13.08
N VAL A 51 10.86 -11.37 12.67
CA VAL A 51 9.40 -11.43 12.86
C VAL A 51 8.80 -12.59 12.06
N PHE A 52 9.28 -12.77 10.84
CA PHE A 52 8.79 -13.80 9.93
C PHE A 52 9.59 -15.10 10.08
N THR A 53 9.31 -15.87 11.15
CA THR A 53 9.90 -17.18 11.40
C THR A 53 8.80 -18.22 11.56
N GLY A 54 9.09 -19.48 11.22
CA GLY A 54 8.12 -20.57 11.34
C GLY A 54 6.84 -20.31 10.55
N GLY A 55 5.68 -20.35 11.21
CA GLY A 55 4.39 -20.12 10.58
C GLY A 55 4.21 -18.70 9.99
N ALA A 56 4.86 -17.70 10.58
CA ALA A 56 4.83 -16.33 10.10
C ALA A 56 5.57 -16.17 8.76
N GLU A 57 6.61 -16.96 8.50
CA GLU A 57 7.31 -16.97 7.21
C GLU A 57 6.38 -17.43 6.09
N LYS A 58 5.59 -18.47 6.34
CA LYS A 58 4.60 -18.95 5.39
C LYS A 58 3.53 -17.90 5.12
N THR A 59 3.04 -17.22 6.14
CA THR A 59 2.07 -16.13 5.99
C THR A 59 2.64 -14.98 5.16
N LEU A 60 3.91 -14.62 5.37
CA LEU A 60 4.59 -13.61 4.57
C LEU A 60 4.62 -14.02 3.09
N THR A 61 5.06 -15.25 2.80
CA THR A 61 5.31 -15.72 1.43
C THR A 61 4.00 -15.94 0.65
N ASP A 62 2.99 -16.51 1.32
CA ASP A 62 1.76 -16.95 0.66
C ASP A 62 0.68 -15.86 0.62
N THR A 63 0.76 -14.87 1.51
CA THR A 63 -0.31 -13.86 1.67
C THR A 63 0.19 -12.43 1.57
N VAL A 64 1.15 -12.04 2.41
CA VAL A 64 1.58 -10.64 2.52
C VAL A 64 2.33 -10.19 1.27
N GLN A 65 3.37 -10.94 0.89
CA GLN A 65 4.22 -10.60 -0.23
C GLN A 65 3.46 -10.54 -1.56
N PRO A 66 2.63 -11.54 -1.93
CA PRO A 66 1.83 -11.46 -3.15
C PRO A 66 0.84 -10.29 -3.18
N ALA A 67 0.25 -9.93 -2.04
CA ALA A 67 -0.66 -8.78 -1.98
C ALA A 67 0.08 -7.44 -2.19
N VAL A 68 1.24 -7.28 -1.57
CA VAL A 68 2.11 -6.11 -1.75
C VAL A 68 2.62 -6.05 -3.18
N ASP A 69 3.14 -7.16 -3.72
CA ASP A 69 3.66 -7.23 -5.09
C ASP A 69 2.58 -6.92 -6.12
N LYS A 70 1.36 -7.43 -5.94
CA LYS A 70 0.23 -7.14 -6.82
C LYS A 70 -0.08 -5.64 -6.87
N ALA A 71 -0.17 -5.00 -5.72
CA ALA A 71 -0.46 -3.57 -5.64
C ALA A 71 0.71 -2.72 -6.19
N CYS A 72 1.94 -3.11 -5.88
CA CYS A 72 3.13 -2.31 -6.19
C CYS A 72 3.60 -2.49 -7.64
N SER A 73 3.49 -3.68 -8.23
CA SER A 73 3.83 -3.91 -9.63
C SER A 73 2.88 -3.21 -10.59
N ALA A 74 1.62 -3.03 -10.20
CA ALA A 74 0.63 -2.29 -10.99
C ALA A 74 0.92 -0.78 -11.03
N GLY A 75 1.65 -0.23 -10.05
CA GLY A 75 2.06 1.17 -10.01
C GLY A 75 0.89 2.15 -10.19
N ALA A 76 0.97 3.01 -11.22
CA ALA A 76 -0.08 3.98 -11.53
C ALA A 76 -1.42 3.36 -11.98
N SER A 77 -1.42 2.10 -12.39
CA SER A 77 -2.61 1.38 -12.85
C SER A 77 -3.24 0.48 -11.78
N VAL A 78 -2.71 0.53 -10.54
CA VAL A 78 -3.29 -0.24 -9.43
C VAL A 78 -4.76 0.13 -9.21
N ALA A 79 -5.59 -0.88 -9.09
CA ALA A 79 -7.01 -0.68 -8.84
C ALA A 79 -7.25 -0.27 -7.37
N LYS A 80 -8.16 0.67 -7.15
CA LYS A 80 -8.55 1.13 -5.81
C LYS A 80 -8.92 -0.02 -4.87
N PRO A 81 -9.69 -1.06 -5.27
CA PRO A 81 -9.97 -2.22 -4.43
C PRO A 81 -8.73 -3.00 -3.98
N ASP A 82 -7.67 -3.07 -4.79
CA ASP A 82 -6.43 -3.76 -4.41
C ASP A 82 -5.70 -3.00 -3.30
N LEU A 83 -5.63 -1.66 -3.38
CA LEU A 83 -5.11 -0.82 -2.29
C LEU A 83 -5.95 -0.93 -1.02
N GLN A 84 -7.28 -0.97 -1.15
CA GLN A 84 -8.19 -1.15 -0.02
C GLN A 84 -8.01 -2.52 0.64
N SER A 85 -7.82 -3.57 -0.14
CA SER A 85 -7.51 -4.91 0.37
C SER A 85 -6.18 -4.93 1.13
N LEU A 86 -5.16 -4.25 0.62
CA LEU A 86 -3.87 -4.12 1.29
C LEU A 86 -4.02 -3.47 2.67
N VAL A 87 -4.73 -2.34 2.74
CA VAL A 87 -4.93 -1.57 3.99
C VAL A 87 -5.81 -2.34 4.98
N ASN A 88 -6.88 -2.98 4.51
CA ASN A 88 -7.91 -3.54 5.40
C ASN A 88 -7.65 -5.00 5.79
N ALA A 89 -6.82 -5.72 5.04
CA ALA A 89 -6.54 -7.13 5.30
C ALA A 89 -5.05 -7.41 5.50
N THR A 90 -4.19 -6.94 4.60
CA THR A 90 -2.78 -7.33 4.60
C THR A 90 -1.99 -6.62 5.70
N LEU A 91 -2.10 -5.30 5.85
CA LEU A 91 -1.37 -4.56 6.88
C LEU A 91 -1.79 -4.93 8.31
N PRO A 92 -3.08 -5.11 8.64
CA PRO A 92 -3.50 -5.63 9.95
C PRO A 92 -2.95 -7.03 10.24
N LEU A 93 -2.82 -7.89 9.22
CA LEU A 93 -2.20 -9.20 9.38
C LEU A 93 -0.72 -9.07 9.75
N VAL A 94 0.03 -8.17 9.08
CA VAL A 94 1.44 -7.90 9.43
C VAL A 94 1.55 -7.39 10.87
N LYS A 95 0.67 -6.48 11.28
CA LYS A 95 0.62 -5.98 12.66
C LYS A 95 0.39 -7.10 13.67
N SER A 96 -0.54 -8.00 13.40
CA SER A 96 -0.78 -9.18 14.25
C SER A 96 0.45 -10.11 14.36
N LEU A 97 1.24 -10.24 13.28
CA LEU A 97 2.48 -10.99 13.30
C LEU A 97 3.56 -10.30 14.16
N VAL A 98 3.64 -8.97 14.09
CA VAL A 98 4.53 -8.16 14.95
C VAL A 98 4.15 -8.33 16.41
N ASP A 99 2.86 -8.18 16.75
CA ASP A 99 2.35 -8.30 18.11
C ASP A 99 2.58 -9.69 18.72
N SER A 100 2.56 -10.74 17.89
CA SER A 100 2.81 -12.13 18.31
C SER A 100 4.28 -12.53 18.26
N SER A 101 5.16 -11.65 17.82
CA SER A 101 6.60 -11.92 17.68
C SER A 101 7.35 -11.83 19.01
N SER A 102 8.61 -12.27 18.99
CA SER A 102 9.52 -12.15 20.15
C SER A 102 10.32 -10.84 20.16
N LEU A 103 9.86 -9.81 19.46
CA LEU A 103 10.50 -8.50 19.45
C LEU A 103 10.48 -7.86 20.85
N SER A 104 11.49 -7.04 21.13
CA SER A 104 11.44 -6.20 22.33
C SER A 104 10.29 -5.17 22.24
N PRO A 105 9.72 -4.73 23.38
CA PRO A 105 8.62 -3.76 23.36
C PRO A 105 8.90 -2.49 22.57
N ASP A 106 10.14 -2.01 22.57
CA ASP A 106 10.52 -0.80 21.82
C ASP A 106 10.53 -1.05 20.31
N LYS A 107 10.97 -2.25 19.87
CA LYS A 107 10.93 -2.65 18.46
C LYS A 107 9.50 -2.89 17.99
N MET A 108 8.64 -3.50 18.80
CA MET A 108 7.22 -3.66 18.49
C MET A 108 6.55 -2.31 18.27
N LYS A 109 6.73 -1.37 19.19
CA LYS A 109 6.19 -0.01 19.03
C LYS A 109 6.69 0.70 17.77
N ALA A 110 7.98 0.53 17.44
CA ALA A 110 8.54 1.13 16.24
C ALA A 110 7.95 0.50 14.97
N ALA A 111 7.78 -0.82 14.94
CA ALA A 111 7.16 -1.54 13.84
C ALA A 111 5.68 -1.16 13.67
N ASP A 112 4.93 -1.09 14.77
CA ASP A 112 3.54 -0.64 14.76
C ASP A 112 3.40 0.78 14.18
N ALA A 113 4.24 1.71 14.63
CA ALA A 113 4.23 3.08 14.13
C ALA A 113 4.56 3.14 12.63
N ALA A 114 5.48 2.28 12.15
CA ALA A 114 5.82 2.21 10.73
C ALA A 114 4.67 1.63 9.91
N ILE A 115 4.01 0.57 10.40
CA ILE A 115 2.82 -0.02 9.76
C ILE A 115 1.68 1.00 9.69
N ASP A 116 1.39 1.71 10.79
CA ASP A 116 0.35 2.74 10.83
C ASP A 116 0.66 3.90 9.87
N THR A 117 1.95 4.26 9.71
CA THR A 117 2.40 5.23 8.71
C THR A 117 2.17 4.71 7.28
N GLY A 118 2.43 3.43 7.03
CA GLY A 118 2.14 2.76 5.77
C GLY A 118 0.65 2.77 5.45
N VAL A 119 -0.20 2.46 6.44
CA VAL A 119 -1.68 2.54 6.32
C VAL A 119 -2.10 3.95 5.90
N LEU A 120 -1.55 4.98 6.54
CA LEU A 120 -1.84 6.37 6.19
C LEU A 120 -1.42 6.69 4.76
N ALA A 121 -0.21 6.29 4.34
CA ALA A 121 0.29 6.53 2.99
C ALA A 121 -0.60 5.88 1.91
N PHE A 122 -1.03 4.64 2.12
CA PHE A 122 -1.97 3.97 1.21
C PHE A 122 -3.37 4.60 1.23
N ASN A 123 -3.88 5.06 2.36
CA ASN A 123 -5.15 5.78 2.43
C ASN A 123 -5.11 7.09 1.66
N ILE A 124 -4.00 7.82 1.69
CA ILE A 124 -3.79 9.00 0.85
C ILE A 124 -3.81 8.60 -0.63
N ALA A 125 -3.10 7.54 -1.02
CA ALA A 125 -3.13 7.02 -2.39
C ALA A 125 -4.56 6.63 -2.81
N ILE A 126 -5.32 5.94 -1.96
CA ILE A 126 -6.73 5.57 -2.20
C ILE A 126 -7.60 6.81 -2.43
N SER A 127 -7.37 7.89 -1.69
CA SER A 127 -8.12 9.14 -1.85
C SER A 127 -7.80 9.86 -3.16
N LEU A 128 -6.59 9.70 -3.69
CA LEU A 128 -6.13 10.25 -4.96
C LEU A 128 -6.42 9.33 -6.15
N ALA A 129 -6.88 8.10 -5.90
CA ALA A 129 -7.17 7.15 -6.97
C ALA A 129 -8.25 7.72 -7.91
N PRO A 130 -8.02 7.68 -9.25
CA PRO A 130 -9.00 8.14 -10.20
C PRO A 130 -10.31 7.36 -10.01
N THR A 131 -11.43 8.09 -9.97
CA THR A 131 -12.75 7.45 -10.04
C THR A 131 -12.89 6.86 -11.43
N VAL A 132 -12.86 5.53 -11.53
CA VAL A 132 -13.29 4.85 -12.76
C VAL A 132 -14.78 5.17 -12.92
N VAL A 133 -15.09 6.16 -13.72
CA VAL A 133 -16.46 6.30 -14.24
C VAL A 133 -16.68 5.05 -15.06
N ALA A 134 -17.51 4.14 -14.57
CA ALA A 134 -17.94 3.00 -15.36
C ALA A 134 -18.63 3.60 -16.60
N THR A 135 -17.93 3.59 -17.73
CA THR A 135 -18.54 3.90 -19.01
C THR A 135 -19.60 2.81 -19.19
N ALA A 136 -20.86 3.16 -18.99
CA ALA A 136 -21.96 2.26 -19.31
C ALA A 136 -21.72 1.78 -20.74
N PRO A 137 -21.82 0.45 -21.01
CA PRO A 137 -21.71 -0.01 -22.39
C PRO A 137 -22.71 0.78 -23.21
N ALA A 138 -22.22 1.48 -24.25
CA ALA A 138 -23.08 2.18 -25.17
C ALA A 138 -24.11 1.14 -25.63
N ALA A 139 -25.38 1.40 -25.30
CA ALA A 139 -26.47 0.56 -25.77
C ALA A 139 -26.32 0.50 -27.28
N ALA A 140 -26.08 -0.70 -27.80
CA ALA A 140 -26.02 -0.92 -29.22
C ALA A 140 -27.38 -0.46 -29.78
N SER A 141 -27.37 0.69 -30.47
CA SER A 141 -28.51 1.16 -31.20
C SER A 141 -28.79 0.12 -32.27
N THR A 142 -29.80 -0.72 -32.03
CA THR A 142 -30.36 -1.60 -33.06
C THR A 142 -30.79 -0.71 -34.22
N PRO A 143 -30.30 -0.93 -35.44
CA PRO A 143 -30.81 -0.20 -36.61
C PRO A 143 -32.30 -0.53 -36.75
N LEU A 144 -33.14 0.54 -36.76
CA LEU A 144 -34.54 0.34 -37.15
C LEU A 144 -34.55 -0.24 -38.55
N ALA A 145 -35.04 -1.45 -38.70
CA ALA A 145 -35.33 -2.04 -39.98
C ALA A 145 -36.40 -1.18 -40.65
N GLY A 146 -36.03 -0.49 -41.71
CA GLY A 146 -36.97 0.35 -42.50
C GLY A 146 -38.10 -0.53 -43.07
N ALA A 147 -39.33 -0.15 -42.79
CA ALA A 147 -40.49 -0.74 -43.44
C ALA A 147 -40.48 -0.44 -44.95
N PRO A 148 -40.82 -1.41 -45.82
CA PRO A 148 -40.92 -1.16 -47.25
C PRO A 148 -42.12 -0.22 -47.53
N LEU A 149 -41.86 0.82 -48.31
CA LEU A 149 -42.92 1.68 -48.91
C LEU A 149 -43.63 0.88 -50.00
N GLN A 150 -44.94 0.73 -49.86
CA GLN A 150 -45.84 0.34 -50.95
C GLN A 150 -46.33 1.55 -51.68
#